data_9d97fab5bb4b571abb86c517d2b6f7e6
#
_entry.id   9d97fab5bb4b571abb86c517d2b6f7e6
#
_cell.length_a   1.000
_cell.length_b   1.000
_cell.length_c   1.000
_cell.angle_alpha   90.00
_cell.angle_beta   90.00
_cell.angle_gamma   90.00
#
_symmetry.space_group_name_H-M   'P 1'
#
loop_
_entity.id
_entity.type
_entity.pdbx_description
1 polymer ?
#
loop_
_entity_poly.entity_id
_entity_poly.type
_entity_poly.pdbx_seq_one_letter_code
_entity_poly.pdbx_strand_id
1 'polypeptide(L)'
;MTSPLRPSHRKRCYGHLPALSALSRALGGAFAIAVAAFVLGACGFHPMYGPSLSPQLASIYVMPVAERDGYELRNTLIDLLGSNGETRGKRYRLALTLSETNQGVALRGDAAITRYNDTLAVNFVLTDLNGKTITEGTQTGLTAYNVTSSPYATLAAQQDADKRAAQDIAERIRLDLAAFFRQR
;
A
#
# COMPACT_ATOMS: atom_id res chain seq x y z
N MET A 1 -23.70 93.51 36.92
CA MET A 1 -22.33 94.05 37.06
C MET A 1 -21.36 92.94 36.80
N THR A 2 -20.47 93.15 35.83
CA THR A 2 -19.25 92.38 35.52
C THR A 2 -19.35 90.94 35.07
N SER A 3 -19.33 90.77 33.75
CA SER A 3 -18.86 89.55 33.09
C SER A 3 -17.36 89.37 33.22
N PRO A 4 -16.82 88.16 33.21
CA PRO A 4 -15.54 87.91 32.53
C PRO A 4 -15.56 86.77 31.52
N LEU A 5 -14.96 87.07 30.47
CA LEU A 5 -14.19 86.46 29.41
C LEU A 5 -13.95 84.91 29.46
N ARG A 6 -14.29 84.24 28.36
CA ARG A 6 -13.99 82.89 27.97
C ARG A 6 -12.60 82.81 27.30
N PRO A 7 -11.71 81.85 27.63
CA PRO A 7 -10.56 81.53 26.80
C PRO A 7 -10.89 80.43 25.80
N SER A 8 -10.44 80.67 24.58
CA SER A 8 -10.55 79.78 23.43
C SER A 8 -9.60 78.59 23.54
N HIS A 9 -10.11 77.39 23.59
CA HIS A 9 -9.29 76.19 23.42
C HIS A 9 -9.09 75.84 21.92
N ARG A 10 -7.86 76.07 21.42
CA ARG A 10 -7.41 75.48 20.17
C ARG A 10 -7.27 73.95 20.29
N LYS A 11 -8.11 73.20 19.61
CA LYS A 11 -7.93 71.76 19.40
C LYS A 11 -6.84 71.55 18.36
N ARG A 12 -5.68 71.01 18.75
CA ARG A 12 -4.68 70.45 17.85
C ARG A 12 -5.18 69.12 17.35
N CYS A 13 -5.44 68.99 16.07
CA CYS A 13 -5.63 67.73 15.41
C CYS A 13 -4.27 67.02 15.28
N TYR A 14 -4.02 66.05 16.10
CA TYR A 14 -2.97 65.06 15.85
C TYR A 14 -3.56 64.00 14.93
N GLY A 15 -3.10 64.01 13.68
CA GLY A 15 -3.38 62.94 12.72
C GLY A 15 -2.63 61.69 13.10
N HIS A 16 -3.36 60.70 13.58
CA HIS A 16 -2.85 59.35 13.70
C HIS A 16 -2.84 58.67 12.33
N LEU A 17 -1.65 58.41 11.81
CA LEU A 17 -1.39 57.48 10.72
C LEU A 17 -0.91 56.13 11.31
N PRO A 18 -1.77 55.11 11.44
CA PRO A 18 -1.32 53.76 11.74
C PRO A 18 -1.76 52.79 10.64
N ALA A 19 -1.62 53.12 9.35
CA ALA A 19 -2.11 52.22 8.30
C ALA A 19 -1.00 51.51 7.50
N LEU A 20 0.26 51.93 7.64
CA LEU A 20 1.36 51.34 6.84
C LEU A 20 2.05 50.16 7.48
N SER A 21 1.95 49.95 8.80
CA SER A 21 2.60 48.81 9.50
C SER A 21 1.78 47.52 9.50
N ALA A 22 0.47 47.59 9.25
CA ALA A 22 -0.40 46.43 9.17
C ALA A 22 -0.28 45.70 7.80
N LEU A 23 -0.05 46.47 6.73
CA LEU A 23 0.05 45.90 5.39
C LEU A 23 1.34 45.11 5.18
N SER A 24 2.46 45.51 5.77
CA SER A 24 3.74 44.80 5.69
C SER A 24 3.73 43.46 6.47
N ARG A 25 3.00 43.41 7.56
CA ARG A 25 2.84 42.15 8.34
C ARG A 25 1.93 41.14 7.62
N ALA A 26 0.90 41.57 6.94
CA ALA A 26 0.01 40.73 6.15
C ALA A 26 0.72 40.13 4.92
N LEU A 27 1.54 40.93 4.21
CA LEU A 27 2.33 40.43 3.07
C LEU A 27 3.42 39.44 3.49
N GLY A 28 4.10 39.66 4.63
CA GLY A 28 5.10 38.74 5.16
C GLY A 28 4.51 37.38 5.57
N GLY A 29 3.32 37.38 6.17
CA GLY A 29 2.60 36.15 6.53
C GLY A 29 2.15 35.33 5.31
N ALA A 30 1.61 36.00 4.29
CA ALA A 30 1.17 35.33 3.05
C ALA A 30 2.35 34.71 2.28
N PHE A 31 3.50 35.38 2.25
CA PHE A 31 4.71 34.86 1.61
C PHE A 31 5.29 33.67 2.37
N ALA A 32 5.30 33.68 3.70
CA ALA A 32 5.76 32.55 4.52
C ALA A 32 4.88 31.30 4.33
N ILE A 33 3.55 31.48 4.25
CA ILE A 33 2.61 30.40 3.99
C ILE A 33 2.80 29.81 2.57
N ALA A 34 3.03 30.66 1.57
CA ALA A 34 3.27 30.21 0.20
C ALA A 34 4.58 29.43 0.07
N VAL A 35 5.67 29.86 0.74
CA VAL A 35 6.94 29.14 0.78
C VAL A 35 6.79 27.81 1.52
N ALA A 36 6.09 27.78 2.66
CA ALA A 36 5.82 26.53 3.39
C ALA A 36 5.01 25.54 2.55
N ALA A 37 3.98 25.99 1.81
CA ALA A 37 3.20 25.15 0.91
C ALA A 37 4.04 24.60 -0.25
N PHE A 38 4.98 25.36 -0.77
CA PHE A 38 5.89 24.96 -1.84
C PHE A 38 6.89 23.88 -1.36
N VAL A 39 7.40 24.00 -0.13
CA VAL A 39 8.33 23.02 0.48
C VAL A 39 7.61 21.69 0.81
N LEU A 40 6.34 21.73 1.23
CA LEU A 40 5.55 20.52 1.46
C LEU A 40 5.20 19.78 0.15
N GLY A 41 5.06 20.49 -0.96
CA GLY A 41 4.84 19.91 -2.29
C GLY A 41 6.09 19.25 -2.90
N ALA A 42 7.28 19.60 -2.40
CA ALA A 42 8.56 19.04 -2.85
C ALA A 42 8.90 17.67 -2.20
N CYS A 43 8.16 17.24 -1.16
CA CYS A 43 8.17 15.84 -0.72
C CYS A 43 7.49 15.02 -1.82
N GLY A 44 8.29 14.54 -2.79
CA GLY A 44 7.87 13.74 -3.94
C GLY A 44 7.27 12.40 -3.53
N PHE A 45 6.15 12.44 -2.83
CA PHE A 45 5.35 11.25 -2.52
C PHE A 45 4.61 10.85 -3.81
N HIS A 46 5.27 10.06 -4.66
CA HIS A 46 4.59 9.43 -5.77
C HIS A 46 3.84 8.20 -5.22
N PRO A 47 2.51 8.16 -5.34
CA PRO A 47 1.77 6.96 -4.97
C PRO A 47 2.29 5.78 -5.79
N MET A 48 2.66 4.69 -5.12
CA MET A 48 3.22 3.48 -5.74
C MET A 48 2.25 2.88 -6.78
N TYR A 49 0.99 3.25 -6.72
CA TYR A 49 -0.11 2.84 -7.59
C TYR A 49 -0.70 4.03 -8.34
N GLY A 50 0.12 4.72 -9.13
CA GLY A 50 -0.38 5.79 -10.01
C GLY A 50 -1.29 5.22 -11.12
N PRO A 51 -2.17 6.04 -11.71
CA PRO A 51 -3.10 5.61 -12.76
C PRO A 51 -2.41 5.00 -14.02
N SER A 52 -1.10 5.20 -14.17
CA SER A 52 -0.30 4.64 -15.27
C SER A 52 0.05 3.16 -15.12
N LEU A 53 0.09 2.61 -13.88
CA LEU A 53 0.43 1.21 -13.61
C LEU A 53 -0.79 0.28 -13.62
N SER A 54 -1.97 0.79 -13.24
CA SER A 54 -3.19 -0.01 -13.20
C SER A 54 -3.54 -0.70 -14.52
N PRO A 55 -3.43 -0.05 -15.71
CA PRO A 55 -3.71 -0.72 -16.98
C PRO A 55 -2.68 -1.80 -17.34
N GLN A 56 -1.42 -1.63 -16.92
CA GLN A 56 -0.36 -2.63 -17.19
C GLN A 56 -0.56 -3.87 -16.33
N LEU A 57 -0.82 -3.69 -15.03
CA LEU A 57 -1.11 -4.79 -14.09
C LEU A 57 -2.41 -5.51 -14.49
N ALA A 58 -3.45 -4.78 -14.88
CA ALA A 58 -4.70 -5.37 -15.38
C ALA A 58 -4.53 -6.14 -16.70
N SER A 59 -3.45 -5.90 -17.47
CA SER A 59 -3.15 -6.63 -18.70
C SER A 59 -2.45 -7.98 -18.47
N ILE A 60 -2.25 -8.38 -17.22
CA ILE A 60 -1.65 -9.67 -16.84
C ILE A 60 -2.77 -10.71 -16.74
N TYR A 61 -2.56 -11.86 -17.39
CA TYR A 61 -3.36 -13.05 -17.19
C TYR A 61 -2.67 -13.98 -16.18
N VAL A 62 -3.32 -14.24 -15.06
CA VAL A 62 -2.82 -15.20 -14.06
C VAL A 62 -3.26 -16.61 -14.48
N MET A 63 -2.30 -17.47 -14.78
CA MET A 63 -2.57 -18.84 -15.21
C MET A 63 -3.24 -19.65 -14.09
N PRO A 64 -4.09 -20.64 -14.43
CA PRO A 64 -4.63 -21.56 -13.44
C PRO A 64 -3.50 -22.30 -12.72
N VAL A 65 -3.68 -22.45 -11.41
CA VAL A 65 -2.75 -23.19 -10.53
C VAL A 65 -3.52 -24.36 -9.95
N ALA A 66 -2.88 -25.52 -9.89
CA ALA A 66 -3.42 -26.68 -9.21
C ALA A 66 -3.40 -26.43 -7.68
N GLU A 67 -4.14 -27.26 -6.94
CA GLU A 67 -4.22 -27.23 -5.49
C GLU A 67 -4.99 -26.04 -4.92
N ARG A 68 -5.37 -26.16 -3.65
CA ARG A 68 -6.22 -25.21 -2.97
C ARG A 68 -5.53 -23.85 -2.76
N ASP A 69 -4.28 -23.87 -2.30
CA ASP A 69 -3.52 -22.66 -1.99
C ASP A 69 -3.19 -21.89 -3.26
N GLY A 70 -2.96 -22.63 -4.36
CA GLY A 70 -2.82 -22.05 -5.68
C GLY A 70 -4.08 -21.35 -6.15
N TYR A 71 -5.26 -21.87 -5.85
CA TYR A 71 -6.53 -21.23 -6.16
C TYR A 71 -6.74 -19.93 -5.37
N GLU A 72 -6.48 -19.93 -4.06
CA GLU A 72 -6.59 -18.74 -3.21
C GLU A 72 -5.59 -17.64 -3.65
N LEU A 73 -4.34 -18.04 -3.87
CA LEU A 73 -3.29 -17.14 -4.37
C LEU A 73 -3.68 -16.52 -5.72
N ARG A 74 -4.17 -17.34 -6.67
CA ARG A 74 -4.58 -16.87 -7.99
C ARG A 74 -5.72 -15.88 -7.91
N ASN A 75 -6.77 -16.16 -7.13
CA ASN A 75 -7.92 -15.26 -6.99
C ASN A 75 -7.51 -13.94 -6.35
N THR A 76 -6.74 -13.97 -5.27
CA THR A 76 -6.20 -12.78 -4.64
C THR A 76 -5.36 -11.94 -5.63
N LEU A 77 -4.52 -12.58 -6.45
CA LEU A 77 -3.74 -11.88 -7.48
C LEU A 77 -4.62 -11.25 -8.56
N ILE A 78 -5.66 -11.94 -9.01
CA ILE A 78 -6.63 -11.40 -10.00
C ILE A 78 -7.25 -10.10 -9.45
N ASP A 79 -7.69 -10.11 -8.19
CA ASP A 79 -8.30 -8.95 -7.54
C ASP A 79 -7.28 -7.81 -7.36
N LEU A 80 -6.09 -8.12 -6.85
CA LEU A 80 -5.03 -7.15 -6.60
C LEU A 80 -4.45 -6.51 -7.87
N LEU A 81 -4.39 -7.25 -8.97
CA LEU A 81 -3.94 -6.75 -10.26
C LEU A 81 -5.03 -5.99 -11.02
N GLY A 82 -6.28 -6.01 -10.55
CA GLY A 82 -7.44 -5.48 -11.26
C GLY A 82 -7.71 -6.24 -12.56
N SER A 83 -7.33 -7.53 -12.61
CA SER A 83 -7.53 -8.41 -13.74
C SER A 83 -8.93 -9.05 -13.65
N ASN A 84 -9.53 -9.40 -14.78
CA ASN A 84 -10.83 -10.08 -14.82
C ASN A 84 -10.70 -11.63 -14.91
N GLY A 85 -9.49 -12.16 -14.78
CA GLY A 85 -9.23 -13.60 -14.90
C GLY A 85 -9.37 -14.17 -16.32
N GLU A 86 -9.75 -13.36 -17.31
CA GLU A 86 -9.89 -13.77 -18.72
C GLU A 86 -8.56 -13.61 -19.48
N THR A 87 -8.39 -14.38 -20.56
CA THR A 87 -7.21 -14.31 -21.43
C THR A 87 -7.32 -13.23 -22.51
N ARG A 88 -8.56 -12.82 -22.85
CA ARG A 88 -8.81 -11.86 -23.93
C ARG A 88 -8.27 -10.47 -23.57
N GLY A 89 -7.50 -9.86 -24.49
CA GLY A 89 -6.95 -8.52 -24.32
C GLY A 89 -5.76 -8.43 -23.37
N LYS A 90 -5.24 -9.55 -22.87
CA LYS A 90 -4.05 -9.58 -22.02
C LYS A 90 -2.78 -9.53 -22.86
N ARG A 91 -1.75 -8.90 -22.30
CA ARG A 91 -0.41 -8.77 -22.92
C ARG A 91 0.63 -9.68 -22.31
N TYR A 92 0.38 -10.11 -21.07
CA TYR A 92 1.32 -10.90 -20.29
C TYR A 92 0.62 -12.11 -19.69
N ARG A 93 1.40 -13.15 -19.44
CA ARG A 93 0.98 -14.36 -18.72
C ARG A 93 1.84 -14.53 -17.48
N LEU A 94 1.21 -14.72 -16.34
CA LEU A 94 1.86 -14.99 -15.06
C LEU A 94 1.66 -16.45 -14.72
N ALA A 95 2.75 -17.21 -14.73
CA ALA A 95 2.79 -18.59 -14.26
C ALA A 95 3.26 -18.62 -12.80
N LEU A 96 2.66 -19.46 -11.99
CA LEU A 96 2.96 -19.65 -10.56
C LEU A 96 3.24 -21.11 -10.30
N THR A 97 4.31 -21.39 -9.54
CA THR A 97 4.65 -22.73 -9.04
C THR A 97 4.80 -22.65 -7.54
N LEU A 98 4.00 -23.44 -6.82
CA LEU A 98 3.95 -23.45 -5.37
C LEU A 98 4.74 -24.64 -4.80
N SER A 99 5.31 -24.44 -3.62
CA SER A 99 5.91 -25.48 -2.79
C SER A 99 5.61 -25.18 -1.34
N GLU A 100 4.97 -26.10 -0.66
CA GLU A 100 4.57 -26.00 0.75
C GLU A 100 5.43 -26.93 1.61
N THR A 101 5.81 -26.44 2.80
CA THR A 101 6.54 -27.23 3.80
C THR A 101 5.95 -26.98 5.18
N ASN A 102 5.46 -28.05 5.81
CA ASN A 102 4.90 -28.03 7.16
C ASN A 102 5.91 -28.60 8.17
N GLN A 103 6.21 -27.84 9.23
CA GLN A 103 7.14 -28.27 10.28
C GLN A 103 6.49 -28.16 11.66
N GLY A 104 6.43 -29.28 12.38
CA GLY A 104 6.03 -29.30 13.79
C GLY A 104 7.11 -28.65 14.66
N VAL A 105 6.74 -27.62 15.44
CA VAL A 105 7.70 -26.77 16.18
C VAL A 105 7.48 -26.77 17.69
N ALA A 106 6.36 -27.30 18.17
CA ALA A 106 6.08 -27.37 19.61
C ALA A 106 5.57 -28.76 19.98
N LEU A 107 6.19 -29.33 20.99
CA LEU A 107 5.86 -30.63 21.54
C LEU A 107 5.31 -30.48 22.97
N ARG A 108 4.31 -31.29 23.30
CA ARG A 108 3.82 -31.47 24.66
C ARG A 108 4.66 -32.54 25.35
N GLY A 109 4.54 -32.68 26.67
CA GLY A 109 5.27 -33.69 27.45
C GLY A 109 4.99 -35.14 27.02
N ASP A 110 3.89 -35.40 26.31
CA ASP A 110 3.53 -36.67 25.69
C ASP A 110 4.05 -36.86 24.25
N ALA A 111 4.99 -35.99 23.81
CA ALA A 111 5.56 -35.92 22.46
C ALA A 111 4.56 -35.57 21.35
N ALA A 112 3.34 -35.11 21.69
CA ALA A 112 2.37 -34.67 20.69
C ALA A 112 2.74 -33.30 20.17
N ILE A 113 2.70 -33.10 18.82
CA ILE A 113 2.90 -31.82 18.17
C ILE A 113 1.68 -30.92 18.47
N THR A 114 1.93 -29.71 18.98
CA THR A 114 0.89 -28.74 19.33
C THR A 114 0.86 -27.52 18.43
N ARG A 115 1.88 -27.33 17.59
CA ARG A 115 1.98 -26.22 16.66
C ARG A 115 2.75 -26.62 15.41
N TYR A 116 2.27 -26.20 14.26
CA TYR A 116 2.98 -26.27 12.99
C TYR A 116 3.35 -24.88 12.51
N ASN A 117 4.56 -24.75 11.95
CA ASN A 117 4.91 -23.68 11.06
C ASN A 117 4.71 -24.17 9.63
N ASP A 118 4.03 -23.36 8.83
CA ASP A 118 3.79 -23.59 7.43
C ASP A 118 4.54 -22.58 6.60
N THR A 119 5.35 -23.05 5.66
CA THR A 119 6.15 -22.23 4.74
C THR A 119 5.66 -22.49 3.34
N LEU A 120 5.03 -21.47 2.73
CA LEU A 120 4.61 -21.47 1.34
C LEU A 120 5.62 -20.68 0.50
N ALA A 121 6.32 -21.36 -0.40
CA ALA A 121 7.22 -20.74 -1.38
C ALA A 121 6.54 -20.73 -2.75
N VAL A 122 6.56 -19.57 -3.42
CA VAL A 122 5.95 -19.35 -4.73
C VAL A 122 6.97 -18.77 -5.68
N ASN A 123 7.28 -19.52 -6.74
CA ASN A 123 8.02 -19.02 -7.88
C ASN A 123 7.04 -18.45 -8.90
N PHE A 124 7.27 -17.22 -9.36
CA PHE A 124 6.47 -16.60 -10.39
C PHE A 124 7.31 -16.25 -11.62
N VAL A 125 6.75 -16.47 -12.80
CA VAL A 125 7.36 -16.13 -14.08
C VAL A 125 6.37 -15.36 -14.93
N LEU A 126 6.73 -14.12 -15.29
CA LEU A 126 5.94 -13.28 -16.19
C LEU A 126 6.49 -13.42 -17.61
N THR A 127 5.65 -13.82 -18.55
CA THR A 127 6.00 -13.95 -19.96
C THR A 127 5.16 -13.02 -20.84
N ASP A 128 5.66 -12.67 -22.01
CA ASP A 128 4.86 -12.04 -23.07
C ASP A 128 4.01 -13.09 -23.83
N LEU A 129 3.27 -12.64 -24.83
CA LEU A 129 2.45 -13.54 -25.66
C LEU A 129 3.27 -14.48 -26.53
N ASN A 130 4.54 -14.17 -26.80
CA ASN A 130 5.47 -14.99 -27.57
C ASN A 130 6.20 -16.02 -26.70
N GLY A 131 5.93 -16.05 -25.39
CA GLY A 131 6.58 -16.95 -24.43
C GLY A 131 7.94 -16.46 -23.94
N LYS A 132 8.35 -15.24 -24.28
CA LYS A 132 9.60 -14.66 -23.75
C LYS A 132 9.42 -14.26 -22.31
N THR A 133 10.31 -14.71 -21.42
CA THR A 133 10.34 -14.29 -20.02
C THR A 133 10.66 -12.80 -19.91
N ILE A 134 9.82 -12.07 -19.21
CA ILE A 134 9.91 -10.64 -18.95
C ILE A 134 10.54 -10.37 -17.59
N THR A 135 10.07 -11.06 -16.56
CA THR A 135 10.61 -11.05 -15.21
C THR A 135 10.20 -12.32 -14.48
N GLU A 136 10.98 -12.68 -13.48
CA GLU A 136 10.73 -13.83 -12.61
C GLU A 136 11.17 -13.51 -11.20
N GLY A 137 10.68 -14.25 -10.23
CA GLY A 137 11.06 -14.09 -8.83
C GLY A 137 10.46 -15.18 -7.95
N THR A 138 10.85 -15.13 -6.69
CA THR A 138 10.38 -16.05 -5.65
C THR A 138 9.91 -15.26 -4.44
N GLN A 139 8.74 -15.59 -3.93
CA GLN A 139 8.21 -15.06 -2.68
C GLN A 139 7.93 -16.19 -1.70
N THR A 140 8.17 -15.95 -0.42
CA THR A 140 7.96 -16.94 0.64
C THR A 140 7.10 -16.34 1.75
N GLY A 141 6.00 -17.01 2.09
CA GLY A 141 5.16 -16.70 3.23
C GLY A 141 5.38 -17.71 4.35
N LEU A 142 5.47 -17.23 5.59
CA LEU A 142 5.54 -18.06 6.78
C LEU A 142 4.31 -17.81 7.65
N THR A 143 3.57 -18.85 7.92
CA THR A 143 2.41 -18.84 8.83
C THR A 143 2.53 -19.94 9.87
N ALA A 144 1.61 -19.95 10.82
CA ALA A 144 1.57 -21.00 11.82
C ALA A 144 0.14 -21.23 12.31
N TYR A 145 -0.13 -22.46 12.68
CA TYR A 145 -1.38 -22.84 13.32
C TYR A 145 -1.16 -23.79 14.50
N ASN A 146 -2.09 -23.79 15.44
CA ASN A 146 -2.05 -24.65 16.60
C ASN A 146 -2.93 -25.88 16.37
N VAL A 147 -2.44 -27.03 16.84
CA VAL A 147 -3.21 -28.28 16.90
C VAL A 147 -4.06 -28.24 18.16
N THR A 148 -5.35 -28.48 18.00
CA THR A 148 -6.31 -28.57 19.10
C THR A 148 -6.83 -29.97 19.28
N SER A 149 -7.56 -30.25 20.37
CA SER A 149 -8.22 -31.53 20.58
C SER A 149 -9.35 -31.83 19.60
N SER A 150 -9.83 -30.81 18.88
CA SER A 150 -10.84 -30.93 17.82
C SER A 150 -10.15 -31.00 16.45
N PRO A 151 -10.24 -32.09 15.71
CA PRO A 151 -9.68 -32.21 14.36
C PRO A 151 -10.24 -31.17 13.39
N TYR A 152 -11.54 -30.87 13.50
CA TYR A 152 -12.18 -29.84 12.67
C TYR A 152 -11.62 -28.42 12.95
N ALA A 153 -11.42 -28.08 14.23
CA ALA A 153 -10.83 -26.79 14.58
C ALA A 153 -9.37 -26.68 14.10
N THR A 154 -8.60 -27.78 14.14
CA THR A 154 -7.24 -27.83 13.60
C THR A 154 -7.24 -27.62 12.09
N LEU A 155 -8.12 -28.30 11.35
CA LEU A 155 -8.26 -28.13 9.90
C LEU A 155 -8.64 -26.69 9.53
N ALA A 156 -9.60 -26.10 10.26
CA ALA A 156 -9.99 -24.70 10.03
C ALA A 156 -8.85 -23.72 10.28
N ALA A 157 -8.04 -23.95 11.34
CA ALA A 157 -6.88 -23.13 11.65
C ALA A 157 -5.77 -23.26 10.59
N GLN A 158 -5.54 -24.48 10.05
CA GLN A 158 -4.64 -24.68 8.93
C GLN A 158 -5.10 -23.90 7.70
N GLN A 159 -6.35 -24.10 7.28
CA GLN A 159 -6.91 -23.42 6.11
C GLN A 159 -6.86 -21.89 6.21
N ASP A 160 -7.02 -21.34 7.40
CA ASP A 160 -6.89 -19.90 7.63
C ASP A 160 -5.42 -19.45 7.55
N ALA A 161 -4.48 -20.29 8.04
CA ALA A 161 -3.04 -20.03 7.91
C ALA A 161 -2.60 -20.00 6.43
N ASP A 162 -3.03 -20.98 5.63
CA ASP A 162 -2.75 -21.10 4.19
C ASP A 162 -3.28 -19.87 3.44
N LYS A 163 -4.52 -19.48 3.73
CA LYS A 163 -5.13 -18.29 3.13
C LYS A 163 -4.34 -17.02 3.45
N ARG A 164 -3.90 -16.82 4.69
CA ARG A 164 -3.06 -15.66 5.06
C ARG A 164 -1.72 -15.68 4.33
N ALA A 165 -1.07 -16.85 4.20
CA ALA A 165 0.17 -17.00 3.44
C ALA A 165 -0.03 -16.61 1.98
N ALA A 166 -1.09 -17.11 1.34
CA ALA A 166 -1.42 -16.80 -0.05
C ALA A 166 -1.68 -15.30 -0.26
N GLN A 167 -2.40 -14.65 0.65
CA GLN A 167 -2.67 -13.21 0.60
C GLN A 167 -1.39 -12.37 0.73
N ASP A 168 -0.52 -12.67 1.68
CA ASP A 168 0.75 -11.96 1.89
C ASP A 168 1.68 -12.12 0.68
N ILE A 169 1.78 -13.33 0.12
CA ILE A 169 2.57 -13.60 -1.08
C ILE A 169 2.00 -12.87 -2.30
N ALA A 170 0.67 -12.85 -2.48
CA ALA A 170 0.02 -12.14 -3.58
C ALA A 170 0.34 -10.63 -3.55
N GLU A 171 0.30 -10.02 -2.38
CA GLU A 171 0.67 -8.60 -2.21
C GLU A 171 2.14 -8.35 -2.60
N ARG A 172 3.06 -9.22 -2.18
CA ARG A 172 4.49 -9.09 -2.51
C ARG A 172 4.73 -9.27 -4.01
N ILE A 173 4.12 -10.28 -4.65
CA ILE A 173 4.21 -10.46 -6.11
C ILE A 173 3.67 -9.23 -6.83
N ARG A 174 2.54 -8.66 -6.39
CA ARG A 174 2.00 -7.43 -6.96
C ARG A 174 2.98 -6.27 -6.85
N LEU A 175 3.66 -6.12 -5.70
CA LEU A 175 4.67 -5.09 -5.48
C LEU A 175 5.86 -5.24 -6.41
N ASP A 176 6.36 -6.48 -6.60
CA ASP A 176 7.47 -6.79 -7.50
C ASP A 176 7.11 -6.44 -8.95
N LEU A 177 5.92 -6.86 -9.40
CA LEU A 177 5.43 -6.55 -10.74
C LEU A 177 5.25 -5.04 -10.94
N ALA A 178 4.71 -4.34 -9.96
CA ALA A 178 4.55 -2.88 -10.00
C ALA A 178 5.91 -2.16 -10.06
N ALA A 179 6.89 -2.61 -9.27
CA ALA A 179 8.25 -2.08 -9.29
C ALA A 179 8.91 -2.30 -10.66
N PHE A 180 8.77 -3.49 -11.23
CA PHE A 180 9.28 -3.81 -12.56
C PHE A 180 8.69 -2.91 -13.65
N PHE A 181 7.38 -2.73 -13.71
CA PHE A 181 6.73 -1.89 -14.72
C PHE A 181 7.02 -0.39 -14.55
N ARG A 182 7.39 0.04 -13.37
CA ARG A 182 7.75 1.44 -13.10
C ARG A 182 9.16 1.80 -13.58
N GLN A 183 10.04 0.80 -13.73
CA GLN A 183 11.42 0.99 -14.17
C GLN A 183 11.57 0.98 -15.71
N ARG A 184 10.48 0.68 -16.44
CA ARG A 184 10.44 0.61 -17.90
C ARG A 184 9.77 1.82 -18.50
#